data_cf8f90ea9e14e6547806b3ba5d1b2fbb
#
_entry.id   cf8f90ea9e14e6547806b3ba5d1b2fbb
#
_cell.length_a   1.000
_cell.length_b   1.000
_cell.length_c   1.000
_cell.angle_alpha   90.00
_cell.angle_beta   90.00
_cell.angle_gamma   90.00
#
_symmetry.space_group_name_H-M   'P 1'
#
loop_
_entity.id
_entity.type
_entity.pdbx_description
1 polymer ?
#
loop_
_entity_poly.entity_id
_entity_poly.type
_entity_poly.pdbx_seq_one_letter_code
_entity_poly.pdbx_strand_id
1 'polypeptide(L)'
;MNRLIIICVATYCIFFFSINYALSNSRYIIEDVLIQIDSSNTADIRNNAILRAQLVAYKRMIIPIIHPDDYNKIFPIDTVVLSSLVSGVELKEELILKDRYKANFTINFNSMKVREYLEKNEVIYSLTESKPISLI
;
A
#
# COMPACT_ATOMS: atom_id res chain seq x y z
N MET A 1 -1.95 48.04 12.00
CA MET A 1 -3.04 47.09 11.65
C MET A 1 -2.72 46.23 10.44
N ASN A 2 -2.17 46.77 9.38
CA ASN A 2 -1.91 46.00 8.15
C ASN A 2 -0.87 44.86 8.29
N ARG A 3 0.13 45.00 9.15
CA ARG A 3 1.17 43.96 9.35
C ARG A 3 0.63 42.72 10.06
N LEU A 4 -0.29 42.88 11.00
CA LEU A 4 -0.89 41.77 11.74
C LEU A 4 -1.80 40.90 10.83
N ILE A 5 -2.56 41.57 9.95
CA ILE A 5 -3.45 40.91 8.98
C ILE A 5 -2.65 40.12 7.97
N ILE A 6 -1.51 40.64 7.49
CA ILE A 6 -0.61 39.90 6.54
C ILE A 6 -0.01 38.65 7.18
N ILE A 7 0.38 38.72 8.46
CA ILE A 7 0.91 37.59 9.19
C ILE A 7 -0.17 36.50 9.39
N CYS A 8 -1.39 36.86 9.75
CA CYS A 8 -2.51 35.93 9.90
C CYS A 8 -2.88 35.24 8.59
N VAL A 9 -2.91 35.97 7.48
CA VAL A 9 -3.20 35.40 6.14
C VAL A 9 -2.10 34.45 5.69
N ALA A 10 -0.83 34.82 5.91
CA ALA A 10 0.30 33.96 5.58
C ALA A 10 0.29 32.65 6.39
N THR A 11 0.00 32.72 7.69
CA THR A 11 -0.10 31.53 8.58
C THR A 11 -1.27 30.63 8.17
N TYR A 12 -2.40 31.22 7.77
CA TYR A 12 -3.57 30.47 7.30
C TYR A 12 -3.30 29.73 5.97
N CYS A 13 -2.61 30.36 5.04
CA CYS A 13 -2.21 29.74 3.77
C CYS A 13 -1.25 28.56 3.96
N ILE A 14 -0.31 28.66 4.91
CA ILE A 14 0.63 27.56 5.21
C ILE A 14 -0.12 26.34 5.78
N PHE A 15 -1.15 26.58 6.61
CA PHE A 15 -1.94 25.49 7.21
C PHE A 15 -2.78 24.74 6.17
N PHE A 16 -3.32 25.43 5.16
CA PHE A 16 -4.08 24.78 4.08
C PHE A 16 -3.21 23.95 3.12
N PHE A 17 -1.95 24.34 2.91
CA PHE A 17 -1.03 23.57 2.06
C PHE A 17 -0.63 22.22 2.66
N SER A 18 -0.61 22.13 3.98
CA SER A 18 -0.16 20.90 4.68
C SER A 18 -1.17 19.76 4.62
N ILE A 19 -2.46 20.03 4.43
CA ILE A 19 -3.53 19.03 4.45
C ILE A 19 -3.57 18.19 3.16
N ASN A 20 -3.12 18.73 2.04
CA ASN A 20 -3.19 18.06 0.76
C ASN A 20 -2.14 16.97 0.55
N TYR A 21 -1.04 16.97 1.30
CA TYR A 21 0.00 15.94 1.19
C TYR A 21 -0.33 14.64 1.94
N ALA A 22 -1.20 14.69 2.96
CA ALA A 22 -1.53 13.53 3.77
C ALA A 22 -2.51 12.56 3.08
N LEU A 23 -3.39 13.05 2.21
CA LEU A 23 -4.41 12.24 1.54
C LEU A 23 -3.88 11.41 0.35
N SER A 24 -2.75 11.81 -0.23
CA SER A 24 -2.17 11.12 -1.39
C SER A 24 -1.45 9.82 -1.06
N ASN A 25 -1.07 9.58 0.20
CA ASN A 25 -0.22 8.46 0.59
C ASN A 25 -1.01 7.25 1.14
N SER A 26 -2.27 7.43 1.52
CA SER A 26 -3.08 6.36 2.15
C SER A 26 -3.30 5.14 1.24
N ARG A 27 -3.36 5.35 -0.07
CA ARG A 27 -3.52 4.28 -1.07
C ARG A 27 -2.37 3.27 -1.10
N TYR A 28 -1.16 3.71 -0.74
CA TYR A 28 0.05 2.88 -0.73
C TYR A 28 0.28 2.20 0.63
N ILE A 29 -0.63 2.40 1.58
CA ILE A 29 -0.64 1.76 2.90
C ILE A 29 -1.79 0.77 2.92
N ILE A 30 -1.47 -0.52 2.95
CA ILE A 30 -2.48 -1.59 2.98
C ILE A 30 -2.51 -2.20 4.36
N GLU A 31 -3.56 -1.89 5.07
CA GLU A 31 -3.79 -2.37 6.43
C GLU A 31 -4.56 -3.70 6.44
N ASP A 32 -4.57 -4.34 7.60
CA ASP A 32 -5.35 -5.55 7.90
C ASP A 32 -5.11 -6.69 6.89
N VAL A 33 -3.83 -6.92 6.59
CA VAL A 33 -3.40 -8.07 5.78
C VAL A 33 -3.24 -9.27 6.68
N LEU A 34 -4.30 -10.06 6.80
CA LEU A 34 -4.32 -11.28 7.61
C LEU A 34 -3.71 -12.45 6.83
N ILE A 35 -2.66 -13.05 7.38
CA ILE A 35 -2.01 -14.24 6.84
C ILE A 35 -2.15 -15.39 7.84
N GLN A 36 -2.57 -16.54 7.33
CA GLN A 36 -2.59 -17.79 8.07
C GLN A 36 -1.80 -18.84 7.29
N ILE A 37 -0.93 -19.56 7.98
CA ILE A 37 -0.12 -20.65 7.42
C ILE A 37 -0.25 -21.84 8.36
N ASP A 38 -0.72 -22.96 7.82
CA ASP A 38 -0.74 -24.22 8.52
C ASP A 38 0.59 -24.94 8.22
N SER A 39 1.49 -25.01 9.20
CA SER A 39 2.81 -25.61 9.05
C SER A 39 3.40 -25.96 10.40
N SER A 40 3.95 -27.14 10.49
CA SER A 40 4.73 -27.59 11.65
C SER A 40 6.18 -27.10 11.64
N ASN A 41 6.66 -26.58 10.50
CA ASN A 41 8.03 -26.05 10.38
C ASN A 41 8.03 -24.54 10.64
N THR A 42 8.56 -24.12 11.78
CA THR A 42 8.56 -22.75 12.25
C THR A 42 9.79 -21.93 11.83
N ALA A 43 10.85 -22.58 11.29
CA ALA A 43 12.13 -21.90 11.04
C ALA A 43 12.01 -20.71 10.08
N ASP A 44 11.18 -20.83 9.01
CA ASP A 44 11.01 -19.76 8.01
C ASP A 44 9.57 -19.25 7.90
N ILE A 45 8.71 -19.65 8.83
CA ILE A 45 7.27 -19.36 8.72
C ILE A 45 6.97 -17.86 8.69
N ARG A 46 7.70 -17.06 9.47
CA ARG A 46 7.56 -15.61 9.53
C ARG A 46 7.97 -14.95 8.20
N ASN A 47 9.09 -15.34 7.63
CA ASN A 47 9.55 -14.82 6.35
C ASN A 47 8.56 -15.16 5.22
N ASN A 48 8.07 -16.40 5.21
CA ASN A 48 7.03 -16.83 4.27
C ASN A 48 5.73 -16.03 4.46
N ALA A 49 5.34 -15.75 5.69
CA ALA A 49 4.16 -14.93 5.99
C ALA A 49 4.33 -13.48 5.50
N ILE A 50 5.49 -12.89 5.69
CA ILE A 50 5.81 -11.54 5.21
C ILE A 50 5.72 -11.49 3.67
N LEU A 51 6.32 -12.43 2.96
CA LEU A 51 6.25 -12.47 1.50
C LEU A 51 4.81 -12.64 0.98
N ARG A 52 4.04 -13.50 1.63
CA ARG A 52 2.60 -13.64 1.30
C ARG A 52 1.82 -12.39 1.58
N ALA A 53 2.09 -11.70 2.71
CA ALA A 53 1.45 -10.43 3.06
C ALA A 53 1.76 -9.35 2.02
N GLN A 54 3.01 -9.22 1.59
CA GLN A 54 3.41 -8.29 0.53
C GLN A 54 2.65 -8.56 -0.77
N LEU A 55 2.53 -9.84 -1.17
CA LEU A 55 1.83 -10.21 -2.40
C LEU A 55 0.32 -9.93 -2.32
N VAL A 56 -0.31 -10.25 -1.19
CA VAL A 56 -1.73 -9.93 -0.96
C VAL A 56 -1.97 -8.44 -0.97
N ALA A 57 -1.13 -7.68 -0.26
CA ALA A 57 -1.22 -6.23 -0.22
C ALA A 57 -1.01 -5.60 -1.60
N TYR A 58 -0.01 -6.07 -2.37
CA TYR A 58 0.24 -5.61 -3.73
C TYR A 58 -0.98 -5.83 -4.63
N LYS A 59 -1.59 -7.02 -4.60
CA LYS A 59 -2.81 -7.30 -5.36
C LYS A 59 -3.96 -6.37 -4.96
N ARG A 60 -4.19 -6.16 -3.66
CA ARG A 60 -5.24 -5.25 -3.15
C ARG A 60 -5.02 -3.80 -3.62
N MET A 61 -3.77 -3.37 -3.70
CA MET A 61 -3.42 -2.02 -4.16
C MET A 61 -3.57 -1.85 -5.67
N ILE A 62 -3.08 -2.81 -6.45
CA ILE A 62 -2.91 -2.66 -7.90
C ILE A 62 -4.16 -3.01 -8.70
N ILE A 63 -4.85 -4.11 -8.37
CA ILE A 63 -5.98 -4.60 -9.17
C ILE A 63 -7.07 -3.53 -9.39
N PRO A 64 -7.44 -2.71 -8.38
CA PRO A 64 -8.49 -1.70 -8.58
C PRO A 64 -8.10 -0.53 -9.49
N ILE A 65 -6.82 -0.34 -9.78
CA ILE A 65 -6.32 0.85 -10.51
C ILE A 65 -5.85 0.55 -11.92
N ILE A 66 -5.64 -0.71 -12.28
CA ILE A 66 -5.17 -1.12 -13.61
C ILE A 66 -6.32 -1.58 -14.51
N HIS A 67 -6.10 -1.53 -15.81
CA HIS A 67 -7.02 -2.15 -16.75
C HIS A 67 -6.86 -3.69 -16.73
N PRO A 68 -7.97 -4.48 -16.84
CA PRO A 68 -7.88 -5.95 -16.82
C PRO A 68 -6.93 -6.55 -17.85
N ASP A 69 -6.82 -5.95 -19.04
CA ASP A 69 -5.95 -6.41 -20.11
C ASP A 69 -4.46 -6.28 -19.75
N ASP A 70 -4.11 -5.39 -18.83
CA ASP A 70 -2.74 -5.15 -18.39
C ASP A 70 -2.30 -6.08 -17.24
N TYR A 71 -3.22 -6.92 -16.73
CA TYR A 71 -2.93 -7.82 -15.63
C TYR A 71 -1.70 -8.69 -15.89
N ASN A 72 -1.61 -9.29 -17.07
CA ASN A 72 -0.52 -10.18 -17.45
C ASN A 72 0.84 -9.50 -17.63
N LYS A 73 0.87 -8.17 -17.71
CA LYS A 73 2.13 -7.39 -17.79
C LYS A 73 2.87 -7.33 -16.46
N ILE A 74 2.14 -7.42 -15.35
CA ILE A 74 2.66 -7.25 -14.00
C ILE A 74 2.43 -8.43 -13.06
N PHE A 75 1.73 -9.46 -13.52
CA PHE A 75 1.53 -10.72 -12.81
C PHE A 75 1.94 -11.92 -13.66
N PRO A 76 2.60 -12.92 -13.07
CA PRO A 76 3.10 -12.97 -11.69
C PRO A 76 4.27 -11.99 -11.49
N ILE A 77 4.33 -11.37 -10.32
CA ILE A 77 5.44 -10.48 -9.95
C ILE A 77 6.55 -11.31 -9.28
N ASP A 78 7.80 -11.00 -9.64
CA ASP A 78 8.98 -11.58 -8.97
C ASP A 78 9.09 -11.09 -7.52
N THR A 79 9.50 -11.98 -6.60
CA THR A 79 9.56 -11.68 -5.16
C THR A 79 10.59 -10.61 -4.81
N VAL A 80 11.71 -10.54 -5.54
CA VAL A 80 12.75 -9.51 -5.35
C VAL A 80 12.20 -8.15 -5.79
N VAL A 81 11.55 -8.11 -6.94
CA VAL A 81 10.88 -6.90 -7.44
C VAL A 81 9.82 -6.44 -6.45
N LEU A 82 8.91 -7.33 -6.03
CA LEU A 82 7.86 -7.03 -5.07
C LEU A 82 8.44 -6.42 -3.78
N SER A 83 9.45 -7.06 -3.20
CA SER A 83 10.10 -6.57 -1.97
C SER A 83 10.76 -5.20 -2.17
N SER A 84 11.27 -4.91 -3.36
CA SER A 84 11.85 -3.60 -3.68
C SER A 84 10.83 -2.47 -3.72
N LEU A 85 9.56 -2.77 -4.00
CA LEU A 85 8.45 -1.81 -4.00
C LEU A 85 7.97 -1.47 -2.58
N VAL A 86 8.23 -2.35 -1.61
CA VAL A 86 7.82 -2.18 -0.21
C VAL A 86 8.78 -1.24 0.50
N SER A 87 8.25 -0.23 1.20
CA SER A 87 9.01 0.69 2.04
C SER A 87 8.99 0.30 3.51
N GLY A 88 8.00 -0.48 3.94
CA GLY A 88 7.89 -0.94 5.32
C GLY A 88 6.87 -2.05 5.50
N VAL A 89 7.14 -2.89 6.49
CA VAL A 89 6.23 -3.96 6.96
C VAL A 89 6.05 -3.79 8.45
N GLU A 90 4.82 -3.64 8.90
CA GLU A 90 4.46 -3.56 10.30
C GLU A 90 3.67 -4.81 10.67
N LEU A 91 4.10 -5.48 11.74
CA LEU A 91 3.43 -6.63 12.33
C LEU A 91 2.58 -6.13 13.51
N LYS A 92 1.26 -6.17 13.38
CA LYS A 92 0.32 -5.71 14.42
C LYS A 92 0.01 -6.79 15.44
N GLU A 93 -0.27 -7.99 14.95
CA GLU A 93 -0.63 -9.12 15.79
C GLU A 93 0.04 -10.38 15.26
N GLU A 94 0.56 -11.21 16.14
CA GLU A 94 1.19 -12.48 15.81
C GLU A 94 0.73 -13.57 16.79
N LEU A 95 0.28 -14.70 16.24
CA LEU A 95 -0.08 -15.88 17.00
C LEU A 95 0.65 -17.09 16.42
N ILE A 96 1.50 -17.71 17.22
CA ILE A 96 2.22 -18.92 16.87
C ILE A 96 1.65 -20.08 17.67
N LEU A 97 1.02 -21.01 16.99
CA LEU A 97 0.55 -22.28 17.53
C LEU A 97 1.45 -23.43 17.02
N LYS A 98 1.27 -24.61 17.60
CA LYS A 98 2.11 -25.78 17.28
C LYS A 98 2.11 -26.14 15.77
N ASP A 99 0.98 -25.95 15.11
CA ASP A 99 0.71 -26.34 13.71
C ASP A 99 0.19 -25.20 12.85
N ARG A 100 0.10 -23.99 13.43
CA ARG A 100 -0.51 -22.85 12.76
C ARG A 100 0.18 -21.53 13.13
N TYR A 101 0.43 -20.73 12.12
CA TYR A 101 0.86 -19.34 12.25
C TYR A 101 -0.24 -18.41 11.74
N LYS A 102 -0.56 -17.38 12.52
CA LYS A 102 -1.50 -16.34 12.13
C LYS A 102 -0.90 -14.98 12.48
N ALA A 103 -0.93 -14.06 11.52
CA ALA A 103 -0.43 -12.70 11.75
C ALA A 103 -1.23 -11.67 10.95
N ASN A 104 -1.31 -10.46 11.50
CA ASN A 104 -1.90 -9.30 10.84
C ASN A 104 -0.82 -8.28 10.53
N PHE A 105 -0.72 -7.88 9.27
CA PHE A 105 0.30 -6.97 8.76
C PHE A 105 -0.29 -5.67 8.22
N THR A 106 0.48 -4.60 8.32
CA THR A 106 0.33 -3.40 7.51
C THR A 106 1.53 -3.30 6.57
N ILE A 107 1.27 -3.18 5.29
CA ILE A 107 2.31 -3.10 4.25
C ILE A 107 2.30 -1.70 3.65
N ASN A 108 3.45 -1.03 3.72
CA ASN A 108 3.66 0.29 3.14
C ASN A 108 4.46 0.15 1.85
N PHE A 109 3.93 0.66 0.75
CA PHE A 109 4.61 0.69 -0.54
C PHE A 109 5.23 2.06 -0.82
N ASN A 110 6.35 2.07 -1.52
CA ASN A 110 6.94 3.29 -2.02
C ASN A 110 6.19 3.72 -3.30
N SER A 111 5.46 4.82 -3.22
CA SER A 111 4.60 5.30 -4.30
C SER A 111 5.37 5.63 -5.59
N MET A 112 6.60 6.14 -5.49
CA MET A 112 7.44 6.43 -6.65
C MET A 112 7.88 5.15 -7.36
N LYS A 113 8.38 4.18 -6.59
CA LYS A 113 8.82 2.88 -7.15
C LYS A 113 7.68 2.10 -7.78
N VAL A 114 6.49 2.14 -7.17
CA VAL A 114 5.30 1.50 -7.75
C VAL A 114 4.95 2.14 -9.08
N ARG A 115 4.92 3.47 -9.16
CA ARG A 115 4.65 4.18 -10.43
C ARG A 115 5.69 3.86 -11.50
N GLU A 116 6.98 3.96 -11.17
CA GLU A 116 8.06 3.59 -12.08
C GLU A 116 7.94 2.16 -12.60
N TYR A 117 7.56 1.22 -11.73
CA TYR A 117 7.34 -0.17 -12.11
C TYR A 117 6.17 -0.32 -13.10
N LEU A 118 5.05 0.35 -12.86
CA LEU A 118 3.89 0.32 -13.76
C LEU A 118 4.21 0.97 -15.11
N GLU A 119 4.88 2.12 -15.12
CA GLU A 119 5.30 2.82 -16.34
C GLU A 119 6.29 1.99 -17.16
N LYS A 120 7.28 1.37 -16.51
CA LYS A 120 8.26 0.50 -17.17
C LYS A 120 7.60 -0.70 -17.86
N ASN A 121 6.49 -1.20 -17.33
CA ASN A 121 5.73 -2.31 -17.90
C ASN A 121 4.59 -1.85 -18.80
N GLU A 122 4.55 -0.56 -19.17
CA GLU A 122 3.54 0.02 -20.06
C GLU A 122 2.10 -0.27 -19.60
N VAL A 123 1.87 -0.19 -18.29
CA VAL A 123 0.55 -0.40 -17.66
C VAL A 123 -0.20 0.91 -17.61
N ILE A 124 -1.42 0.91 -18.13
CA ILE A 124 -2.33 2.05 -17.98
C ILE A 124 -3.04 1.94 -16.64
N TYR A 125 -2.87 2.95 -15.79
CA TYR A 125 -3.47 2.97 -14.47
C TYR A 125 -4.15 4.30 -14.15
N SER A 126 -5.19 4.25 -13.31
CA SER A 126 -5.93 5.42 -12.84
C SER A 126 -5.72 5.62 -11.35
N LEU A 127 -5.22 6.78 -10.97
CA LEU A 127 -5.10 7.19 -9.57
C LEU A 127 -6.35 7.90 -9.05
N THR A 128 -7.36 8.09 -9.89
CA THR A 128 -8.62 8.72 -9.49
C THR A 128 -9.42 7.76 -8.61
N GLU A 129 -9.75 8.18 -7.41
CA GLU A 129 -10.74 7.47 -6.59
C GLU A 129 -12.06 7.45 -7.35
N SER A 130 -12.51 6.25 -7.74
CA SER A 130 -13.90 6.09 -8.13
C SER A 130 -14.75 6.35 -6.91
N LYS A 131 -15.38 7.54 -6.85
CA LYS A 131 -16.44 7.78 -5.88
C LYS A 131 -17.47 6.68 -6.06
N PRO A 132 -17.91 5.99 -4.99
CA PRO A 132 -19.00 5.05 -5.11
C PRO A 132 -20.18 5.81 -5.70
N ILE A 133 -20.67 5.33 -6.86
CA ILE A 133 -21.90 5.85 -7.44
C ILE A 133 -22.98 5.46 -6.45
N SER A 134 -23.43 6.43 -5.68
CA SER A 134 -24.63 6.29 -4.86
C SER A 134 -25.82 6.18 -5.83
N LEU A 135 -26.23 4.96 -6.12
CA LEU A 135 -27.52 4.70 -6.76
C LEU A 135 -28.60 5.08 -5.76
N ILE A 136 -29.24 6.22 -6.02
CA ILE A 136 -30.47 6.62 -5.35
C ILE A 136 -31.61 5.78 -5.88
#